data_4e1ffeeda1923ce2cb4875e773a166ff
#
_entry.id   4e1ffeeda1923ce2cb4875e773a166ff
#
_cell.length_a   1.000
_cell.length_b   1.000
_cell.length_c   1.000
_cell.angle_alpha   90.00
_cell.angle_beta   90.00
_cell.angle_gamma   90.00
#
_symmetry.space_group_name_H-M   'P 1'
#
loop_
_entity.id
_entity.type
_entity.pdbx_description
1 polymer ?
#
loop_
_entity_poly.entity_id
_entity_poly.type
_entity_poly.pdbx_seq_one_letter_code
_entity_poly.pdbx_strand_id
1 'polypeptide(L)'
;MLGTLVRLYRGIQELRNQVIEDWTVNSRDWTMPGFRAIAVHRLGTWLANRRSGVVKSGLLAVYRVLYRYVRNHYGIEIPLTVTIGRRLWLVHQHGIVFHWKSEIGDDCLIRHG
;
A
#
# COMPACT_ATOMS: atom_id res chain seq x y z
N MET A 1 -0.34 2.14 -29.01
CA MET A 1 -0.97 0.97 -28.37
C MET A 1 0.03 0.07 -27.71
N LEU A 2 1.05 -0.40 -28.41
CA LEU A 2 2.07 -1.28 -27.83
C LEU A 2 2.80 -0.61 -26.66
N GLY A 3 3.16 0.67 -26.79
CA GLY A 3 3.82 1.41 -25.72
C GLY A 3 2.99 1.55 -24.46
N THR A 4 1.65 1.69 -24.60
CA THR A 4 0.74 1.75 -23.46
C THR A 4 0.68 0.41 -22.73
N LEU A 5 0.64 -0.70 -23.46
CA LEU A 5 0.65 -2.04 -22.86
C LEU A 5 1.96 -2.32 -22.14
N VAL A 6 3.08 -1.91 -22.70
CA VAL A 6 4.40 -2.06 -22.06
C VAL A 6 4.47 -1.26 -20.78
N ARG A 7 3.97 -0.03 -20.77
CA ARG A 7 3.93 0.81 -19.56
C ARG A 7 3.06 0.19 -18.48
N LEU A 8 1.89 -0.32 -18.84
CA LEU A 8 1.01 -0.98 -17.90
C LEU A 8 1.66 -2.22 -17.31
N TYR A 9 2.30 -3.04 -18.14
CA TYR A 9 3.01 -4.23 -17.69
C TYR A 9 4.12 -3.87 -16.70
N ARG A 10 4.94 -2.86 -17.02
CA ARG A 10 6.00 -2.39 -16.13
C ARG A 10 5.45 -1.86 -14.80
N GLY A 11 4.35 -1.11 -14.85
CA GLY A 11 3.70 -0.61 -13.64
C GLY A 11 3.22 -1.74 -12.73
N ILE A 12 2.63 -2.77 -13.32
CA ILE A 12 2.19 -3.96 -12.57
C ILE A 12 3.40 -4.68 -11.96
N GLN A 13 4.50 -4.81 -12.71
CA GLN A 13 5.72 -5.44 -12.21
C GLN A 13 6.32 -4.65 -11.03
N GLU A 14 6.31 -3.32 -11.10
CA GLU A 14 6.78 -2.49 -9.99
C GLU A 14 5.94 -2.69 -8.75
N LEU A 15 4.62 -2.67 -8.90
CA LEU A 15 3.71 -2.91 -7.79
C LEU A 15 3.95 -4.28 -7.17
N ARG A 16 4.06 -5.30 -8.01
CA ARG A 16 4.35 -6.66 -7.57
C ARG A 16 5.66 -6.72 -6.78
N ASN A 17 6.71 -6.10 -7.31
CA ASN A 17 8.03 -6.11 -6.65
C ASN A 17 8.00 -5.42 -5.30
N GLN A 18 7.33 -4.28 -5.19
CA GLN A 18 7.17 -3.56 -3.94
C GLN A 18 6.40 -4.41 -2.90
N VAL A 19 5.32 -5.04 -3.33
CA VAL A 19 4.51 -5.89 -2.45
C VAL A 19 5.31 -7.10 -1.97
N ILE A 20 6.09 -7.72 -2.84
CA ILE A 20 6.95 -8.86 -2.47
C ILE A 20 8.02 -8.43 -1.47
N GLU A 21 8.63 -7.27 -1.67
CA GLU A 21 9.61 -6.74 -0.72
C GLU A 21 8.97 -6.49 0.65
N ASP A 22 7.80 -5.88 0.67
CA ASP A 22 7.07 -5.62 1.91
C ASP A 22 6.67 -6.93 2.60
N TRP A 23 6.24 -7.92 1.84
CA TRP A 23 5.93 -9.25 2.36
C TRP A 23 7.16 -9.89 3.02
N THR A 24 8.31 -9.78 2.36
CA THR A 24 9.55 -10.37 2.84
C THR A 24 9.99 -9.77 4.17
N VAL A 25 9.95 -8.44 4.31
CA VAL A 25 10.34 -7.78 5.56
C VAL A 25 9.29 -7.94 6.65
N ASN A 26 8.04 -8.23 6.30
CA ASN A 26 6.96 -8.46 7.25
C ASN A 26 6.80 -9.97 7.54
N SER A 27 7.90 -10.67 7.67
CA SER A 27 7.97 -12.08 8.11
C SER A 27 7.44 -13.09 7.09
N ARG A 28 7.28 -12.68 5.84
CA ARG A 28 6.71 -13.53 4.77
C ARG A 28 5.36 -14.13 5.14
N ASP A 29 4.58 -13.38 5.90
CA ASP A 29 3.27 -13.80 6.37
C ASP A 29 2.21 -12.81 5.84
N TRP A 30 1.45 -13.25 4.83
CA TRP A 30 0.42 -12.41 4.22
C TRP A 30 -0.77 -12.16 5.14
N THR A 31 -0.85 -12.86 6.27
CA THR A 31 -1.90 -12.63 7.27
C THR A 31 -1.54 -11.53 8.26
N MET A 32 -0.31 -11.06 8.26
CA MET A 32 0.12 -9.99 9.16
C MET A 32 -0.61 -8.68 8.85
N PRO A 33 -1.25 -8.07 9.84
CA PRO A 33 -2.00 -6.81 9.63
C PRO A 33 -1.14 -5.70 9.05
N GLY A 34 0.10 -5.56 9.51
CA GLY A 34 1.01 -4.55 8.99
C GLY A 34 1.29 -4.72 7.50
N PHE A 35 1.55 -5.95 7.07
CA PHE A 35 1.74 -6.23 5.65
C PHE A 35 0.48 -5.89 4.85
N ARG A 36 -0.70 -6.30 5.33
CA ARG A 36 -1.96 -6.04 4.63
C ARG A 36 -2.22 -4.54 4.49
N ALA A 37 -1.94 -3.77 5.53
CA ALA A 37 -2.09 -2.31 5.50
C ALA A 37 -1.17 -1.69 4.44
N ILE A 38 0.08 -2.11 4.40
CA ILE A 38 1.05 -1.61 3.42
C ILE A 38 0.62 -2.00 2.00
N ALA A 39 0.19 -3.24 1.80
CA ALA A 39 -0.24 -3.72 0.49
C ALA A 39 -1.44 -2.92 -0.04
N VAL A 40 -2.41 -2.62 0.81
CA VAL A 40 -3.54 -1.76 0.45
C VAL A 40 -3.07 -0.37 0.07
N HIS A 41 -2.14 0.20 0.83
CA HIS A 41 -1.58 1.51 0.53
C HIS A 41 -0.84 1.52 -0.82
N ARG A 42 -0.04 0.49 -1.10
CA ARG A 42 0.68 0.36 -2.38
C ARG A 42 -0.30 0.30 -3.54
N LEU A 43 -1.39 -0.46 -3.38
CA LEU A 43 -2.44 -0.54 -4.40
C LEU A 43 -3.06 0.84 -4.64
N GLY A 44 -3.43 1.55 -3.58
CA GLY A 44 -4.03 2.88 -3.68
C GLY A 44 -3.12 3.88 -4.37
N THR A 45 -1.85 3.89 -3.98
CA THR A 45 -0.84 4.79 -4.58
C THR A 45 -0.64 4.47 -6.06
N TRP A 46 -0.56 3.20 -6.41
CA TRP A 46 -0.43 2.76 -7.80
C TRP A 46 -1.64 3.20 -8.61
N LEU A 47 -2.85 3.00 -8.10
CA LEU A 47 -4.09 3.40 -8.77
C LEU A 47 -4.17 4.92 -8.97
N ALA A 48 -3.76 5.69 -7.96
CA ALA A 48 -3.80 7.15 -8.04
C ALA A 48 -2.95 7.70 -9.18
N ASN A 49 -1.91 6.96 -9.59
CA ASN A 49 -1.02 7.34 -10.67
C ASN A 49 -1.44 6.79 -12.03
N ARG A 50 -2.60 6.12 -12.11
CA ARG A 50 -3.12 5.61 -13.39
C ARG A 50 -4.04 6.65 -14.03
N ARG A 51 -4.28 6.48 -15.33
CA ARG A 51 -5.21 7.35 -16.07
C ARG A 51 -6.65 7.17 -15.56
N SER A 52 -7.42 8.24 -15.59
CA SER A 52 -8.83 8.18 -15.25
C SER A 52 -9.59 7.24 -16.20
N GLY A 53 -10.61 6.59 -15.67
CA GLY A 53 -11.44 5.68 -16.45
C GLY A 53 -12.35 4.86 -15.55
N VAL A 54 -13.22 4.08 -16.17
CA VAL A 54 -14.19 3.25 -15.44
C VAL A 54 -13.49 2.21 -14.58
N VAL A 55 -12.45 1.56 -15.13
CA VAL A 55 -11.70 0.53 -14.42
C VAL A 55 -11.01 1.12 -13.19
N LYS A 56 -10.34 2.27 -13.35
CA LYS A 56 -9.70 2.95 -12.23
C LYS A 56 -10.73 3.31 -11.15
N SER A 57 -11.88 3.86 -11.54
CA SER A 57 -12.93 4.24 -10.59
C SER A 57 -13.43 3.03 -9.80
N GLY A 58 -13.65 1.90 -10.46
CA GLY A 58 -14.06 0.67 -9.81
C GLY A 58 -13.02 0.14 -8.84
N LEU A 59 -11.75 0.14 -9.25
CA LEU A 59 -10.65 -0.32 -8.39
C LEU A 59 -10.41 0.62 -7.21
N LEU A 60 -10.60 1.94 -7.40
CA LEU A 60 -10.52 2.89 -6.28
C LEU A 60 -11.65 2.65 -5.26
N ALA A 61 -12.83 2.26 -5.72
CA ALA A 61 -13.91 1.88 -4.80
C ALA A 61 -13.51 0.66 -3.96
N VAL A 62 -12.89 -0.34 -4.59
CA VAL A 62 -12.35 -1.51 -3.87
C VAL A 62 -11.28 -1.09 -2.87
N TYR A 63 -10.36 -0.21 -3.29
CA TYR A 63 -9.33 0.33 -2.41
C TYR A 63 -9.95 1.01 -1.17
N ARG A 64 -10.98 1.81 -1.35
CA ARG A 64 -11.63 2.51 -0.22
C ARG A 64 -12.24 1.53 0.77
N VAL A 65 -12.84 0.45 0.29
CA VAL A 65 -13.38 -0.60 1.16
C VAL A 65 -12.26 -1.27 1.94
N LEU A 66 -11.17 -1.63 1.26
CA LEU A 66 -10.01 -2.24 1.91
C LEU A 66 -9.36 -1.30 2.92
N TYR A 67 -9.25 -0.01 2.58
CA TYR A 67 -8.72 1.01 3.49
C TYR A 67 -9.53 1.08 4.78
N ARG A 68 -10.85 1.13 4.67
CA ARG A 68 -11.73 1.17 5.84
C ARG A 68 -11.63 -0.11 6.66
N TYR A 69 -11.54 -1.25 6.00
CA TYR A 69 -11.38 -2.52 6.69
C TYR A 69 -10.09 -2.54 7.51
N VAL A 70 -8.97 -2.15 6.91
CA VAL A 70 -7.68 -2.09 7.59
C VAL A 70 -7.73 -1.13 8.78
N ARG A 71 -8.28 0.07 8.58
CA ARG A 71 -8.40 1.05 9.63
C ARG A 71 -9.27 0.55 10.79
N ASN A 72 -10.41 -0.03 10.48
CA ASN A 72 -11.40 -0.40 11.50
C ASN A 72 -11.05 -1.70 12.22
N HIS A 73 -10.45 -2.65 11.52
CA HIS A 73 -10.15 -3.97 12.10
C HIS A 73 -8.73 -4.07 12.62
N TYR A 74 -7.78 -3.42 11.99
CA TYR A 74 -6.37 -3.51 12.40
C TYR A 74 -5.89 -2.29 13.17
N GLY A 75 -6.64 -1.20 13.15
CA GLY A 75 -6.21 0.03 13.82
C GLY A 75 -4.97 0.65 13.19
N ILE A 76 -4.82 0.48 11.89
CA ILE A 76 -3.71 1.04 11.11
C ILE A 76 -4.29 1.99 10.07
N GLU A 77 -3.93 3.26 10.16
CA GLU A 77 -4.43 4.28 9.24
C GLU A 77 -3.26 4.90 8.47
N ILE A 78 -3.22 4.63 7.18
CA ILE A 78 -2.20 5.18 6.28
C ILE A 78 -2.92 5.96 5.18
N PRO A 79 -3.07 7.29 5.33
CA PRO A 79 -3.71 8.10 4.29
C PRO A 79 -3.00 7.95 2.94
N LEU A 80 -3.76 8.07 1.86
CA LEU A 80 -3.23 7.90 0.51
C LEU A 80 -2.10 8.88 0.19
N THR A 81 -2.11 10.05 0.82
CA THR A 81 -1.10 11.09 0.62
C THR A 81 0.25 10.81 1.28
N VAL A 82 0.32 9.79 2.14
CA VAL A 82 1.57 9.40 2.79
C VAL A 82 2.49 8.74 1.76
N THR A 83 3.73 9.21 1.70
CA THR A 83 4.75 8.60 0.85
C THR A 83 5.52 7.57 1.65
N ILE A 84 5.55 6.34 1.15
CA ILE A 84 6.26 5.24 1.80
C ILE A 84 7.36 4.74 0.88
N GLY A 85 8.57 4.71 1.39
CA GLY A 85 9.72 4.14 0.71
C GLY A 85 9.63 2.61 0.63
N ARG A 86 10.76 1.97 0.43
CA ARG A 86 10.81 0.52 0.21
C ARG A 86 11.05 -0.22 1.52
N ARG A 87 10.53 -1.43 1.62
CA ARG A 87 10.77 -2.36 2.73
C ARG A 87 10.37 -1.77 4.08
N LEU A 88 9.11 -1.34 4.19
CA LEU A 88 8.55 -0.90 5.47
C LEU A 88 8.09 -2.11 6.27
N TRP A 89 8.54 -2.19 7.51
CA TRP A 89 8.11 -3.21 8.45
C TRP A 89 7.21 -2.57 9.50
N LEU A 90 5.91 -2.93 9.47
CA LEU A 90 4.95 -2.52 10.49
C LEU A 90 4.77 -3.67 11.49
N VAL A 91 5.24 -3.45 12.71
CA VAL A 91 5.20 -4.45 13.78
C VAL A 91 3.97 -4.22 14.64
N HIS A 92 3.16 -5.25 14.78
CA HIS A 92 1.90 -5.21 15.54
C HIS A 92 0.82 -4.39 14.84
N GLN A 93 -0.32 -4.29 15.49
CA GLN A 93 -1.49 -3.58 14.98
C GLN A 93 -2.06 -2.71 16.09
N HIS A 94 -3.07 -1.91 15.74
CA HIS A 94 -3.76 -0.97 16.63
C HIS A 94 -2.90 0.21 17.07
N GLY A 95 -3.43 1.38 16.83
CA GLY A 95 -2.79 2.61 17.25
C GLY A 95 -1.64 3.07 16.34
N ILE A 96 -1.58 2.60 15.10
CA ILE A 96 -0.62 3.09 14.11
C ILE A 96 -1.35 4.04 13.17
N VAL A 97 -1.07 5.34 13.30
CA VAL A 97 -1.71 6.37 12.49
C VAL A 97 -0.64 7.29 11.93
N PHE A 98 -0.62 7.42 10.60
CA PHE A 98 0.29 8.34 9.94
C PHE A 98 -0.42 9.65 9.65
N HIS A 99 0.28 10.76 9.88
CA HIS A 99 -0.19 12.07 9.45
C HIS A 99 -0.18 12.13 7.92
N TRP A 100 -1.18 12.78 7.32
CA TRP A 100 -1.37 12.79 5.87
C TRP A 100 -0.21 13.44 5.09
N LYS A 101 0.64 14.23 5.74
CA LYS A 101 1.84 14.83 5.15
C LYS A 101 3.11 14.04 5.43
N SER A 102 3.01 12.85 6.04
CA SER A 102 4.19 12.09 6.41
C SER A 102 4.91 11.52 5.19
N GLU A 103 6.23 11.46 5.30
CA GLU A 103 7.09 10.76 4.35
C GLU A 103 7.93 9.76 5.12
N ILE A 104 7.95 8.53 4.64
CA ILE A 104 8.70 7.44 5.28
C ILE A 104 9.72 6.94 4.28
N GLY A 105 10.99 6.96 4.70
CA GLY A 105 12.09 6.51 3.86
C GLY A 105 12.14 4.98 3.73
N ASP A 106 13.21 4.50 3.11
CA ASP A 106 13.42 3.08 2.92
C ASP A 106 13.86 2.39 4.22
N ASP A 107 13.58 1.10 4.31
CA ASP A 107 14.08 0.24 5.39
C ASP A 107 13.69 0.72 6.79
N CYS A 108 12.47 1.21 6.95
CA CYS A 108 11.96 1.67 8.23
C CYS A 108 11.22 0.56 8.96
N LEU A 109 11.29 0.60 10.29
CA LEU A 109 10.50 -0.25 11.17
C LEU A 109 9.66 0.62 12.06
N ILE A 110 8.36 0.39 12.09
CA ILE A 110 7.41 1.16 12.89
C ILE A 110 6.55 0.19 13.69
N ARG A 111 6.32 0.48 14.95
CA ARG A 111 5.41 -0.27 15.79
C ARG A 111 4.56 0.68 16.64
N HIS A 112 3.45 0.15 17.16
CA HIS A 112 2.53 0.94 17.96
C HIS A 112 3.11 1.24 19.36
N GLY A 113 2.56 2.22 20.01
CA GLY A 113 2.96 2.62 21.36
C GLY A 113 4.10 3.59 21.36
#